data_7377d449ee6f9d82b04ef7a5bf672285
#
_entry.id   7377d449ee6f9d82b04ef7a5bf672285
#
_cell.length_a   1.000
_cell.length_b   1.000
_cell.length_c   1.000
_cell.angle_alpha   90.00
_cell.angle_beta   90.00
_cell.angle_gamma   90.00
#
_symmetry.space_group_name_H-M   'P 1'
#
loop_
_entity.id
_entity.type
_entity.pdbx_description
1 polymer ?
#
loop_
_entity_poly.entity_id
_entity_poly.type
_entity_poly.pdbx_seq_one_letter_code
_entity_poly.pdbx_strand_id
1 'polypeptide(L)'
;MVKKLFMYIFIYILLMGCESSLVCEDCYLDTTAPDLQIDENGYYHMEFLNTYVQTFSTLEAKTGITSHNQKVSWMSNKEILIADYWTDLVNNSSYTDKMGKAYTVLGVWENFIGDTVKIYSGYTDNCDILHVDSLEVVIDGEE
;
A
#
# COMPACT_ATOMS: atom_id res chain seq x y z
N MET A 1 -36.24 41.96 -13.42
CA MET A 1 -35.44 41.06 -14.31
C MET A 1 -34.11 40.58 -13.66
N VAL A 2 -33.36 41.44 -13.02
CA VAL A 2 -32.02 41.13 -12.45
C VAL A 2 -32.08 40.03 -11.38
N LYS A 3 -33.09 40.00 -10.48
CA LYS A 3 -33.20 38.97 -9.43
C LYS A 3 -33.38 37.53 -9.96
N LYS A 4 -34.07 37.34 -11.09
CA LYS A 4 -34.24 36.00 -11.69
C LYS A 4 -32.97 35.53 -12.37
N LEU A 5 -32.20 36.44 -12.96
CA LEU A 5 -30.91 36.11 -13.59
C LEU A 5 -29.87 35.64 -12.54
N PHE A 6 -29.82 36.30 -11.37
CA PHE A 6 -28.95 35.90 -10.27
C PHE A 6 -29.29 34.50 -9.71
N MET A 7 -30.56 34.18 -9.64
CA MET A 7 -31.01 32.87 -9.17
C MET A 7 -30.61 31.75 -10.14
N TYR A 8 -30.69 31.98 -11.44
CA TYR A 8 -30.26 31.02 -12.45
C TYR A 8 -28.73 30.81 -12.47
N ILE A 9 -27.97 31.90 -12.27
CA ILE A 9 -26.51 31.82 -12.16
C ILE A 9 -26.08 31.03 -10.91
N PHE A 10 -26.79 31.25 -9.77
CA PHE A 10 -26.50 30.54 -8.53
C PHE A 10 -26.85 29.05 -8.60
N ILE A 11 -27.94 28.70 -9.27
CA ILE A 11 -28.31 27.29 -9.54
C ILE A 11 -27.31 26.65 -10.50
N TYR A 12 -26.83 27.38 -11.52
CA TYR A 12 -25.82 26.87 -12.46
C TYR A 12 -24.47 26.62 -11.80
N ILE A 13 -24.05 27.50 -10.87
CA ILE A 13 -22.83 27.32 -10.08
C ILE A 13 -22.95 26.12 -9.11
N LEU A 14 -24.14 25.93 -8.51
CA LEU A 14 -24.41 24.76 -7.65
C LEU A 14 -24.48 23.44 -8.44
N LEU A 15 -24.88 23.48 -9.70
CA LEU A 15 -24.88 22.30 -10.57
C LEU A 15 -23.51 22.02 -11.20
N MET A 16 -22.64 23.05 -11.32
CA MET A 16 -21.25 22.86 -11.75
C MET A 16 -20.30 22.46 -10.61
N GLY A 17 -20.79 22.42 -9.36
CA GLY A 17 -20.03 22.15 -8.15
C GLY A 17 -19.80 20.66 -7.85
N CYS A 18 -19.89 19.76 -8.83
CA CYS A 18 -19.51 18.37 -8.63
C CYS A 18 -19.19 17.68 -9.96
N GLU A 19 -18.40 18.31 -10.81
CA GLU A 19 -17.78 17.65 -11.96
C GLU A 19 -16.29 17.43 -11.70
N SER A 20 -15.97 16.78 -10.64
CA SER A 20 -14.83 15.88 -10.58
C SER A 20 -15.26 14.57 -9.94
N SER A 21 -16.27 13.96 -10.51
CA SER A 21 -16.39 12.53 -10.39
C SER A 21 -15.25 11.89 -11.21
N LEU A 22 -14.03 12.00 -10.73
CA LEU A 22 -13.09 10.90 -10.84
C LEU A 22 -13.75 9.79 -10.03
N VAL A 23 -14.73 9.15 -10.68
CA VAL A 23 -15.33 7.93 -10.20
C VAL A 23 -14.15 7.00 -10.00
N CYS A 24 -13.87 6.65 -8.75
CA CYS A 24 -12.88 5.63 -8.42
C CYS A 24 -13.47 4.26 -8.80
N GLU A 25 -13.86 4.09 -10.06
CA GLU A 25 -14.42 2.81 -10.56
C GLU A 25 -13.40 1.69 -10.49
N ASP A 26 -12.10 2.01 -10.46
CA ASP A 26 -10.98 1.05 -10.43
C ASP A 26 -10.07 1.24 -9.22
N CYS A 27 -10.54 1.85 -8.12
CA CYS A 27 -9.76 1.97 -6.89
C CYS A 27 -9.75 0.63 -6.16
N TYR A 28 -8.60 0.00 -6.08
CA TYR A 28 -8.34 -1.19 -5.28
C TYR A 28 -6.96 -1.09 -4.64
N LEU A 29 -6.68 -1.97 -3.71
CA LEU A 29 -5.34 -2.16 -3.16
C LEU A 29 -5.04 -3.65 -3.20
N ASP A 30 -3.89 -4.00 -3.78
CA ASP A 30 -3.39 -5.36 -3.87
C ASP A 30 -1.94 -5.36 -3.39
N THR A 31 -1.67 -6.12 -2.34
CA THR A 31 -0.37 -6.17 -1.68
C THR A 31 0.28 -7.52 -1.91
N THR A 32 1.48 -7.51 -2.41
CA THR A 32 2.25 -8.71 -2.75
C THR A 32 3.69 -8.62 -2.24
N ALA A 33 4.35 -9.78 -2.16
CA ALA A 33 5.78 -9.89 -1.91
C ALA A 33 6.42 -10.61 -3.12
N PRO A 34 6.79 -9.87 -4.18
CA PRO A 34 7.14 -10.46 -5.48
C PRO A 34 8.39 -11.35 -5.44
N ASP A 35 9.25 -11.17 -4.44
CA ASP A 35 10.50 -11.95 -4.27
C ASP A 35 10.30 -13.23 -3.46
N LEU A 36 9.11 -13.43 -2.87
CA LEU A 36 8.80 -14.56 -2.00
C LEU A 36 7.92 -15.60 -2.71
N GLN A 37 8.07 -16.85 -2.32
CA GLN A 37 7.17 -17.92 -2.74
C GLN A 37 5.87 -17.86 -1.95
N ILE A 38 4.76 -18.16 -2.60
CA ILE A 38 3.44 -18.26 -1.96
C ILE A 38 3.01 -19.72 -1.94
N ASP A 39 2.50 -20.20 -0.82
CA ASP A 39 1.97 -21.54 -0.67
C ASP A 39 0.48 -21.65 -1.11
N GLU A 40 -0.07 -22.88 -1.06
CA GLU A 40 -1.45 -23.16 -1.44
C GLU A 40 -2.49 -22.49 -0.51
N ASN A 41 -2.10 -22.06 0.68
CA ASN A 41 -2.94 -21.38 1.66
C ASN A 41 -2.87 -19.86 1.54
N GLY A 42 -1.99 -19.34 0.67
CA GLY A 42 -1.81 -17.93 0.45
C GLY A 42 -0.77 -17.26 1.36
N TYR A 43 0.04 -18.02 2.09
CA TYR A 43 1.14 -17.50 2.89
C TYR A 43 2.39 -17.32 2.03
N TYR A 44 3.06 -16.18 2.17
CA TYR A 44 4.39 -15.95 1.62
C TYR A 44 5.43 -16.56 2.55
N HIS A 45 6.49 -17.14 1.98
CA HIS A 45 7.59 -17.80 2.71
C HIS A 45 8.87 -17.01 2.53
N MET A 46 9.46 -16.58 3.64
CA MET A 46 10.71 -15.86 3.71
C MET A 46 11.74 -16.70 4.44
N GLU A 47 12.71 -17.25 3.70
CA GLU A 47 13.79 -18.04 4.25
C GLU A 47 14.81 -17.14 4.95
N PHE A 48 15.06 -17.40 6.24
CA PHE A 48 16.07 -16.72 7.01
C PHE A 48 17.42 -17.42 6.83
N LEU A 49 18.35 -16.73 6.18
CA LEU A 49 19.70 -17.26 5.94
C LEU A 49 20.56 -17.03 7.17
N ASN A 50 21.05 -18.11 7.80
CA ASN A 50 21.86 -18.09 9.03
C ASN A 50 23.18 -17.29 8.93
N THR A 51 23.57 -16.89 7.73
CA THR A 51 24.76 -16.06 7.50
C THR A 51 24.56 -14.59 7.78
N TYR A 52 23.30 -14.15 7.98
CA TYR A 52 22.94 -12.74 8.16
C TYR A 52 22.23 -12.51 9.50
N VAL A 53 22.46 -11.34 10.07
CA VAL A 53 21.74 -10.88 11.27
C VAL A 53 20.29 -10.51 10.94
N GLN A 54 20.02 -10.23 9.67
CA GLN A 54 18.74 -9.75 9.16
C GLN A 54 18.55 -10.20 7.70
N THR A 55 17.34 -10.60 7.35
CA THR A 55 16.93 -10.93 5.98
C THR A 55 15.90 -9.91 5.49
N PHE A 56 15.95 -9.59 4.20
CA PHE A 56 15.09 -8.56 3.59
C PHE A 56 14.29 -9.13 2.42
N SER A 57 13.10 -8.58 2.21
CA SER A 57 12.28 -8.83 1.02
C SER A 57 11.57 -7.55 0.60
N THR A 58 11.28 -7.44 -0.70
CA THR A 58 10.49 -6.35 -1.26
C THR A 58 9.00 -6.63 -1.09
N LEU A 59 8.25 -5.61 -0.68
CA LEU A 59 6.80 -5.60 -0.72
C LEU A 59 6.33 -4.60 -1.79
N GLU A 60 5.31 -4.98 -2.54
CA GLU A 60 4.66 -4.14 -3.54
C GLU A 60 3.19 -3.94 -3.17
N ALA A 61 2.73 -2.70 -3.18
CA ALA A 61 1.31 -2.36 -3.14
C ALA A 61 0.91 -1.76 -4.49
N LYS A 62 -0.11 -2.32 -5.12
CA LYS A 62 -0.67 -1.82 -6.36
C LYS A 62 -2.05 -1.22 -6.10
N THR A 63 -2.18 0.06 -6.42
CA THR A 63 -3.46 0.77 -6.41
C THR A 63 -4.08 0.70 -7.80
N GLY A 64 -5.39 0.66 -7.91
CA GLY A 64 -6.07 0.70 -9.21
C GLY A 64 -5.91 2.02 -9.95
N ILE A 65 -5.32 3.01 -9.32
CA ILE A 65 -5.12 4.35 -9.88
C ILE A 65 -3.74 4.41 -10.52
N THR A 66 -3.68 4.77 -11.79
CA THR A 66 -2.43 5.11 -12.49
C THR A 66 -1.91 6.50 -12.11
N SER A 67 -2.46 7.13 -11.06
CA SER A 67 -2.02 8.44 -10.60
C SER A 67 -0.70 8.31 -9.85
N HIS A 68 0.24 9.13 -10.28
CA HIS A 68 1.55 9.28 -9.68
C HIS A 68 1.45 9.91 -8.29
N ASN A 69 2.27 9.40 -7.35
CA ASN A 69 2.50 10.04 -6.06
C ASN A 69 1.38 9.88 -5.02
N GLN A 70 0.63 8.78 -5.10
CA GLN A 70 -0.31 8.38 -4.05
C GLN A 70 0.44 7.80 -2.86
N LYS A 71 0.19 8.31 -1.65
CA LYS A 71 0.83 7.80 -0.44
C LYS A 71 0.21 6.47 -0.02
N VAL A 72 1.04 5.46 0.16
CA VAL A 72 0.70 4.16 0.75
C VAL A 72 1.39 4.07 2.12
N SER A 73 0.62 3.76 3.15
CA SER A 73 1.11 3.53 4.51
C SER A 73 1.25 2.04 4.75
N TRP A 74 2.28 1.66 5.52
CA TRP A 74 2.62 0.29 5.84
C TRP A 74 2.64 0.06 7.34
N MET A 75 2.13 -1.08 7.78
CA MET A 75 2.11 -1.47 9.19
C MET A 75 2.37 -2.96 9.33
N SER A 76 2.84 -3.39 10.49
CA SER A 76 3.02 -4.79 10.84
C SER A 76 2.43 -5.08 12.22
N ASN A 77 2.00 -6.33 12.44
CA ASN A 77 1.57 -6.82 13.74
C ASN A 77 2.75 -7.20 14.66
N LYS A 78 3.98 -7.18 14.15
CA LYS A 78 5.23 -7.46 14.87
C LYS A 78 6.18 -6.26 14.76
N GLU A 79 7.12 -6.16 15.69
CA GLU A 79 8.19 -5.14 15.64
C GLU A 79 9.28 -5.56 14.65
N ILE A 80 8.98 -5.42 13.37
CA ILE A 80 9.88 -5.70 12.26
C ILE A 80 10.28 -4.40 11.58
N LEU A 81 11.35 -4.45 10.76
CA LEU A 81 11.77 -3.31 9.98
C LEU A 81 10.85 -3.14 8.76
N ILE A 82 10.32 -1.94 8.60
CA ILE A 82 9.77 -1.46 7.33
C ILE A 82 10.61 -0.27 6.91
N ALA A 83 11.23 -0.35 5.73
CA ALA A 83 12.19 0.64 5.26
C ALA A 83 11.83 1.13 3.85
N ASP A 84 12.29 2.33 3.53
CA ASP A 84 12.15 2.88 2.18
C ASP A 84 12.99 2.06 1.19
N TYR A 85 12.37 1.67 0.09
CA TYR A 85 12.98 0.83 -0.95
C TYR A 85 14.24 1.46 -1.59
N TRP A 86 14.28 2.80 -1.66
CA TRP A 86 15.34 3.51 -2.37
C TRP A 86 16.47 4.02 -1.46
N THR A 87 16.16 4.25 -0.18
CA THR A 87 17.08 4.93 0.73
C THR A 87 17.51 4.06 1.92
N ASP A 88 16.92 2.87 2.08
CA ASP A 88 17.11 1.96 3.23
C ASP A 88 16.83 2.63 4.60
N LEU A 89 16.15 3.78 4.59
CA LEU A 89 15.76 4.46 5.82
C LEU A 89 14.45 3.90 6.35
N VAL A 90 14.35 3.74 7.67
CA VAL A 90 13.10 3.32 8.32
C VAL A 90 11.98 4.29 7.95
N ASN A 91 11.01 3.79 7.22
CA ASN A 91 9.88 4.57 6.73
C ASN A 91 8.67 3.67 6.54
N ASN A 92 7.58 4.00 7.22
CA ASN A 92 6.31 3.27 7.14
C ASN A 92 5.38 3.80 6.03
N SER A 93 5.89 4.53 5.08
CA SER A 93 5.12 5.00 3.92
C SER A 93 5.98 5.09 2.67
N SER A 94 5.37 4.81 1.53
CA SER A 94 5.94 4.98 0.19
C SER A 94 4.93 5.64 -0.73
N TYR A 95 5.37 6.00 -1.94
CA TYR A 95 4.52 6.70 -2.90
C TYR A 95 4.45 5.92 -4.20
N THR A 96 3.27 5.91 -4.81
CA THR A 96 3.06 5.22 -6.07
C THR A 96 3.83 5.88 -7.21
N ASP A 97 4.35 5.04 -8.09
CA ASP A 97 4.88 5.42 -9.37
C ASP A 97 3.77 5.71 -10.40
N LYS A 98 4.16 5.92 -11.66
CA LYS A 98 3.22 6.18 -12.77
C LYS A 98 2.32 4.99 -13.11
N MET A 99 2.63 3.81 -12.61
CA MET A 99 1.86 2.58 -12.80
C MET A 99 0.95 2.27 -11.60
N GLY A 100 0.90 3.16 -10.61
CA GLY A 100 0.15 2.97 -9.37
C GLY A 100 0.80 1.98 -8.40
N LYS A 101 2.10 1.75 -8.48
CA LYS A 101 2.84 0.82 -7.63
C LYS A 101 3.68 1.56 -6.60
N ALA A 102 3.57 1.17 -5.33
CA ALA A 102 4.39 1.63 -4.23
C ALA A 102 5.19 0.45 -3.66
N TYR A 103 6.44 0.69 -3.30
CA TYR A 103 7.35 -0.33 -2.81
C TYR A 103 7.86 0.00 -1.41
N THR A 104 8.05 -1.03 -0.61
CA THR A 104 8.75 -0.95 0.68
C THR A 104 9.59 -2.20 0.87
N VAL A 105 10.49 -2.17 1.86
CA VAL A 105 11.33 -3.30 2.24
C VAL A 105 10.90 -3.81 3.60
N LEU A 106 10.65 -5.11 3.67
CA LEU A 106 10.45 -5.86 4.89
C LEU A 106 11.80 -6.41 5.35
N GLY A 107 12.21 -6.10 6.58
CA GLY A 107 13.38 -6.67 7.22
C GLY A 107 13.01 -7.43 8.49
N VAL A 108 13.48 -8.66 8.61
CA VAL A 108 13.24 -9.50 9.78
C VAL A 108 14.56 -9.98 10.39
N TRP A 109 14.56 -10.21 11.71
CA TRP A 109 15.69 -10.76 12.45
C TRP A 109 15.43 -12.22 12.81
N GLU A 110 16.49 -12.95 13.18
CA GLU A 110 16.46 -14.37 13.50
C GLU A 110 15.45 -14.76 14.58
N ASN A 111 15.16 -13.86 15.52
CA ASN A 111 14.18 -14.11 16.59
C ASN A 111 12.74 -14.25 16.10
N PHE A 112 12.48 -13.96 14.82
CA PHE A 112 11.18 -14.17 14.18
C PHE A 112 11.05 -15.50 13.44
N ILE A 113 12.11 -16.32 13.41
CA ILE A 113 12.05 -17.67 12.81
C ILE A 113 10.94 -18.48 13.47
N GLY A 114 10.07 -19.08 12.67
CA GLY A 114 8.88 -19.81 13.09
C GLY A 114 7.65 -18.94 13.32
N ASP A 115 7.77 -17.62 13.23
CA ASP A 115 6.65 -16.69 13.35
C ASP A 115 5.97 -16.44 12.00
N THR A 116 4.68 -16.10 12.06
CA THR A 116 3.95 -15.50 10.95
C THR A 116 3.79 -14.00 11.22
N VAL A 117 4.26 -13.21 10.27
CA VAL A 117 4.19 -11.75 10.31
C VAL A 117 3.08 -11.30 9.37
N LYS A 118 2.15 -10.50 9.88
CA LYS A 118 1.11 -9.89 9.07
C LYS A 118 1.45 -8.45 8.77
N ILE A 119 1.47 -8.13 7.48
CA ILE A 119 1.74 -6.80 6.95
C ILE A 119 0.45 -6.22 6.41
N TYR A 120 0.19 -4.98 6.76
CA TYR A 120 -0.94 -4.20 6.26
C TYR A 120 -0.42 -3.07 5.39
N SER A 121 -1.11 -2.83 4.30
CA SER A 121 -0.95 -1.62 3.50
C SER A 121 -2.26 -0.86 3.46
N GLY A 122 -2.19 0.46 3.27
CA GLY A 122 -3.39 1.29 3.18
C GLY A 122 -3.13 2.59 2.46
N TYR A 123 -4.09 3.03 1.66
CA TYR A 123 -4.10 4.36 1.07
C TYR A 123 -5.52 4.93 1.05
N THR A 124 -5.59 6.26 1.05
CA THR A 124 -6.86 6.97 0.88
C THR A 124 -6.93 7.48 -0.55
N ASP A 125 -8.02 7.15 -1.25
CA ASP A 125 -8.24 7.59 -2.61
C ASP A 125 -8.71 9.05 -2.71
N ASN A 126 -8.92 9.54 -3.93
CA ASN A 126 -9.37 10.92 -4.18
C ASN A 126 -10.83 11.19 -3.75
N CYS A 127 -11.56 10.15 -3.35
CA CYS A 127 -12.91 10.23 -2.81
C CYS A 127 -12.93 10.13 -1.28
N ASP A 128 -11.76 10.23 -0.62
CA ASP A 128 -11.57 10.06 0.82
C ASP A 128 -11.96 8.66 1.34
N ILE A 129 -11.94 7.64 0.46
CA ILE A 129 -12.20 6.26 0.84
C ILE A 129 -10.86 5.59 1.18
N LEU A 130 -10.78 5.00 2.38
CA LEU A 130 -9.63 4.22 2.81
C LEU A 130 -9.71 2.80 2.26
N HIS A 131 -8.71 2.42 1.48
CA HIS A 131 -8.46 1.06 1.03
C HIS A 131 -7.39 0.42 1.90
N VAL A 132 -7.64 -0.79 2.37
CA VAL A 132 -6.69 -1.56 3.20
C VAL A 132 -6.58 -2.96 2.64
N ASP A 133 -5.37 -3.47 2.57
CA ASP A 133 -5.06 -4.85 2.23
C ASP A 133 -3.99 -5.41 3.16
N SER A 134 -3.81 -6.73 3.17
CA SER A 134 -2.80 -7.37 4.00
C SER A 134 -2.29 -8.66 3.39
N LEU A 135 -1.04 -8.98 3.68
CA LEU A 135 -0.44 -10.28 3.40
C LEU A 135 0.18 -10.87 4.68
N GLU A 136 0.40 -12.16 4.67
CA GLU A 136 1.04 -12.89 5.77
C GLU A 136 2.32 -13.55 5.27
N VAL A 137 3.41 -13.34 6.03
CA VAL A 137 4.73 -13.87 5.73
C VAL A 137 5.15 -14.82 6.85
N VAL A 138 5.38 -16.08 6.51
CA VAL A 138 6.00 -17.08 7.40
C VAL A 138 7.50 -16.92 7.31
N ILE A 139 8.15 -16.83 8.45
CA ILE A 139 9.61 -16.74 8.53
C ILE A 139 10.17 -18.13 8.76
N ASP A 140 10.74 -18.70 7.73
CA ASP A 140 11.32 -20.05 7.78
C ASP A 140 12.78 -19.97 8.22
N GLY A 141 13.21 -20.93 9.05
CA GLY A 141 14.63 -21.13 9.34
C GLY A 141 15.27 -22.00 8.26
N GLU A 142 16.59 -21.89 8.14
CA GLU A 142 17.38 -22.85 7.36
C GLU A 142 17.18 -24.28 7.93
N GLU A 143 16.81 -25.26 7.08
CA GLU A 143 16.80 -26.68 7.43
C GLU A 143 18.20 -27.26 7.59
#